data_dc9e0c0cec2315e3b8126b4c9f90b36a
#
_entry.id   dc9e0c0cec2315e3b8126b4c9f90b36a
#
_cell.length_a   1.000
_cell.length_b   1.000
_cell.length_c   1.000
_cell.angle_alpha   90.00
_cell.angle_beta   90.00
_cell.angle_gamma   90.00
#
_symmetry.space_group_name_H-M   'P 1'
#
loop_
_entity.id
_entity.type
_entity.pdbx_description
1 polymer ?
#
loop_
_entity_poly.entity_id
_entity_poly.type
_entity_poly.pdbx_seq_one_letter_code
_entity_poly.pdbx_strand_id
1 'polypeptide(L)'
;MGDNINVVKRGVRGKEPLNIEKIHEMVEYACEDVSGVSASQVEMQSGLQFYDNISTDEIQQILIKSASDLISLDNPNYQYVAARLLLYSLRKQVIGRLWDHPHIYDHVKKAVNKGVYDEALLSKYQRKDFDRMENWINHERDYTFTYAGLRQVIDKYLVQDRSNGEVFETPQFMYMMIAATVFADYPKEKRMTYVKKYYDAISQFKINIPTPVMAGVRTPLKQYASC
;
A
#
# COMPACT_ATOMS: atom_id res chain seq x y z
N MET A 1 -17.20 29.82 17.67
CA MET A 1 -16.96 28.85 18.76
C MET A 1 -16.53 27.57 18.10
N GLY A 2 -15.23 27.27 18.07
CA GLY A 2 -14.75 26.02 17.50
C GLY A 2 -15.01 24.91 18.51
N ASP A 3 -15.96 24.04 18.23
CA ASP A 3 -16.15 22.84 19.00
C ASP A 3 -14.85 22.05 18.98
N ASN A 4 -14.27 21.77 20.16
CA ASN A 4 -13.08 20.92 20.29
C ASN A 4 -13.47 19.48 19.87
N ILE A 5 -13.21 19.15 18.61
CA ILE A 5 -13.41 17.80 18.09
C ILE A 5 -12.39 16.88 18.75
N ASN A 6 -12.85 15.81 19.39
CA ASN A 6 -12.01 14.76 19.92
C ASN A 6 -11.91 13.60 18.93
N VAL A 7 -10.79 12.90 18.95
CA VAL A 7 -10.49 11.78 18.05
C VAL A 7 -10.25 10.50 18.84
N VAL A 8 -10.74 9.39 18.32
CA VAL A 8 -10.50 8.04 18.86
C VAL A 8 -9.42 7.36 18.02
N LYS A 9 -8.31 6.97 18.67
CA LYS A 9 -7.20 6.28 18.02
C LYS A 9 -7.46 4.79 17.86
N ARG A 10 -7.00 4.23 16.74
CA ARG A 10 -6.97 2.78 16.50
C ARG A 10 -6.14 2.07 17.60
N GLY A 11 -6.74 1.08 18.27
CA GLY A 11 -6.03 0.22 19.21
C GLY A 11 -5.62 0.88 20.56
N VAL A 12 -5.96 2.14 20.79
CA VAL A 12 -5.66 2.88 22.03
C VAL A 12 -6.96 3.22 22.74
N ARG A 13 -7.04 2.93 24.05
CA ARG A 13 -8.15 3.40 24.89
C ARG A 13 -7.89 4.86 25.24
N GLY A 14 -8.68 5.77 24.69
CA GLY A 14 -8.60 7.19 25.02
C GLY A 14 -9.03 8.08 23.86
N LYS A 15 -9.33 9.31 24.20
CA LYS A 15 -9.66 10.38 23.26
C LYS A 15 -8.57 11.45 23.35
N GLU A 16 -8.23 12.05 22.23
CA GLU A 16 -7.34 13.21 22.18
C GLU A 16 -7.97 14.30 21.31
N PRO A 17 -7.62 15.57 21.51
CA PRO A 17 -8.05 16.63 20.63
C PRO A 17 -7.60 16.36 19.18
N LEU A 18 -8.46 16.68 18.20
CA LEU A 18 -8.12 16.64 16.78
C LEU A 18 -6.91 17.54 16.52
N ASN A 19 -5.85 16.95 15.98
CA ASN A 19 -4.68 17.72 15.56
C ASN A 19 -4.80 18.03 14.06
N ILE A 20 -5.25 19.24 13.75
CA ILE A 20 -5.44 19.72 12.38
C ILE A 20 -4.09 19.83 11.64
N GLU A 21 -3.02 20.16 12.34
CA GLU A 21 -1.67 20.30 11.77
C GLU A 21 -1.17 18.97 11.17
N LYS A 22 -1.41 17.84 11.87
CA LYS A 22 -1.09 16.50 11.33
C LYS A 22 -1.91 16.12 10.09
N ILE A 23 -3.15 16.61 10.00
CA ILE A 23 -3.98 16.41 8.82
C ILE A 23 -3.42 17.25 7.66
N HIS A 24 -3.12 18.51 7.94
CA HIS A 24 -2.51 19.42 6.96
C HIS A 24 -1.21 18.83 6.40
N GLU A 25 -0.24 18.47 7.24
CA GLU A 25 1.01 17.84 6.81
C GLU A 25 0.77 16.61 5.93
N MET A 26 -0.16 15.74 6.30
CA MET A 26 -0.45 14.53 5.53
C MET A 26 -1.05 14.85 4.15
N VAL A 27 -1.92 15.85 4.06
CA VAL A 27 -2.53 16.28 2.79
C VAL A 27 -1.49 17.00 1.93
N GLU A 28 -0.63 17.84 2.51
CA GLU A 28 0.48 18.48 1.80
C GLU A 28 1.43 17.44 1.19
N TYR A 29 1.88 16.45 1.95
CA TYR A 29 2.70 15.35 1.41
C TYR A 29 2.00 14.58 0.28
N ALA A 30 0.67 14.43 0.36
CA ALA A 30 -0.06 13.79 -0.72
C ALA A 30 -0.12 14.65 -2.00
N CYS A 31 -0.05 15.97 -1.86
CA CYS A 31 -0.05 16.94 -2.97
C CYS A 31 1.36 17.24 -3.50
N GLU A 32 2.43 16.87 -2.79
CA GLU A 32 3.81 17.18 -3.16
C GLU A 32 4.12 16.67 -4.58
N ASP A 33 4.73 17.52 -5.41
CA ASP A 33 5.09 17.23 -6.81
C ASP A 33 3.91 16.81 -7.73
N VAL A 34 2.67 17.10 -7.33
CA VAL A 34 1.48 16.89 -8.16
C VAL A 34 1.00 18.25 -8.67
N SER A 35 1.10 18.50 -9.97
CA SER A 35 0.68 19.75 -10.57
C SER A 35 -0.85 19.92 -10.60
N GLY A 36 -1.34 21.14 -10.42
CA GLY A 36 -2.75 21.46 -10.56
C GLY A 36 -3.66 20.96 -9.43
N VAL A 37 -3.10 20.72 -8.24
CA VAL A 37 -3.84 20.32 -7.04
C VAL A 37 -3.59 21.31 -5.89
N SER A 38 -4.48 21.34 -4.91
CA SER A 38 -4.39 22.18 -3.73
C SER A 38 -4.75 21.39 -2.47
N ALA A 39 -3.85 21.37 -1.49
CA ALA A 39 -4.11 20.79 -0.18
C ALA A 39 -5.31 21.44 0.50
N SER A 40 -5.40 22.77 0.44
CA SER A 40 -6.51 23.52 1.03
C SER A 40 -7.88 23.14 0.46
N GLN A 41 -7.97 22.77 -0.82
CA GLN A 41 -9.24 22.30 -1.40
C GLN A 41 -9.65 20.95 -0.81
N VAL A 42 -8.71 20.01 -0.64
CA VAL A 42 -8.98 18.71 -0.01
C VAL A 42 -9.41 18.90 1.44
N GLU A 43 -8.73 19.78 2.18
CA GLU A 43 -9.01 20.09 3.59
C GLU A 43 -10.39 20.73 3.75
N MET A 44 -10.71 21.72 2.93
CA MET A 44 -12.01 22.39 2.96
C MET A 44 -13.14 21.41 2.68
N GLN A 45 -12.96 20.53 1.69
CA GLN A 45 -13.94 19.49 1.34
C GLN A 45 -14.10 18.47 2.47
N SER A 46 -13.02 18.14 3.21
CA SER A 46 -13.03 17.17 4.30
C SER A 46 -13.51 17.75 5.61
N GLY A 47 -13.14 18.98 5.93
CA GLY A 47 -13.41 19.62 7.23
C GLY A 47 -14.88 19.72 7.59
N LEU A 48 -15.76 19.82 6.58
CA LEU A 48 -17.22 19.84 6.76
C LEU A 48 -17.79 18.48 7.24
N GLN A 49 -17.02 17.41 7.21
CA GLN A 49 -17.48 16.06 7.53
C GLN A 49 -16.96 15.56 8.89
N PHE A 50 -16.08 16.32 9.58
CA PHE A 50 -15.55 15.92 10.87
C PHE A 50 -16.56 16.19 11.99
N TYR A 51 -16.65 15.27 12.95
CA TYR A 51 -17.55 15.33 14.09
C TYR A 51 -16.84 14.85 15.38
N ASP A 52 -17.39 15.18 16.55
CA ASP A 52 -16.78 14.80 17.82
C ASP A 52 -16.77 13.27 18.00
N ASN A 53 -15.64 12.75 18.50
CA ASN A 53 -15.33 11.32 18.67
C ASN A 53 -15.18 10.54 17.33
N ILE A 54 -14.86 11.22 16.24
CA ILE A 54 -14.49 10.57 14.98
C ILE A 54 -13.23 9.70 15.17
N SER A 55 -13.19 8.56 14.53
CA SER A 55 -11.97 7.73 14.54
C SER A 55 -10.91 8.23 13.55
N THR A 56 -9.64 7.95 13.83
CA THR A 56 -8.55 8.27 12.90
C THR A 56 -8.70 7.57 11.55
N ASP A 57 -9.37 6.41 11.54
CA ASP A 57 -9.64 5.68 10.30
C ASP A 57 -10.72 6.38 9.47
N GLU A 58 -11.78 6.87 10.11
CA GLU A 58 -12.83 7.64 9.44
C GLU A 58 -12.29 8.94 8.88
N ILE A 59 -11.44 9.66 9.63
CA ILE A 59 -10.74 10.85 9.11
C ILE A 59 -9.98 10.50 7.84
N GLN A 60 -9.22 9.40 7.85
CA GLN A 60 -8.46 8.96 6.69
C GLN A 60 -9.38 8.64 5.49
N GLN A 61 -10.52 7.98 5.72
CA GLN A 61 -11.49 7.69 4.66
C GLN A 61 -12.15 8.97 4.11
N ILE A 62 -12.46 9.93 4.97
CA ILE A 62 -12.98 11.23 4.55
C ILE A 62 -11.98 11.97 3.67
N LEU A 63 -10.69 12.01 4.05
CA LEU A 63 -9.66 12.65 3.24
C LEU A 63 -9.50 11.99 1.87
N ILE A 64 -9.47 10.64 1.83
CA ILE A 64 -9.41 9.89 0.57
C ILE A 64 -10.62 10.20 -0.30
N LYS A 65 -11.82 10.18 0.29
CA LYS A 65 -13.06 10.50 -0.43
C LYS A 65 -13.05 11.93 -0.94
N SER A 66 -12.71 12.90 -0.11
CA SER A 66 -12.65 14.32 -0.49
C SER A 66 -11.70 14.55 -1.66
N ALA A 67 -10.51 13.95 -1.64
CA ALA A 67 -9.59 14.03 -2.77
C ALA A 67 -10.14 13.35 -4.03
N SER A 68 -10.83 12.20 -3.88
CA SER A 68 -11.42 11.50 -5.02
C SER A 68 -12.61 12.24 -5.63
N ASP A 69 -13.39 12.97 -4.82
CA ASP A 69 -14.54 13.77 -5.28
C ASP A 69 -14.10 15.02 -6.07
N LEU A 70 -12.84 15.46 -5.90
CA LEU A 70 -12.24 16.55 -6.67
C LEU A 70 -11.73 16.13 -8.06
N ILE A 71 -11.70 14.81 -8.36
CA ILE A 71 -11.27 14.33 -9.68
C ILE A 71 -12.29 14.75 -10.73
N SER A 72 -11.84 15.50 -11.73
CA SER A 72 -12.67 15.97 -12.83
C SER A 72 -11.84 16.06 -14.12
N LEU A 73 -12.48 16.37 -15.23
CA LEU A 73 -11.79 16.63 -16.50
C LEU A 73 -10.82 17.82 -16.39
N ASP A 74 -11.18 18.84 -15.62
CA ASP A 74 -10.35 20.04 -15.43
C ASP A 74 -9.24 19.82 -14.39
N ASN A 75 -9.46 18.88 -13.44
CA ASN A 75 -8.56 18.60 -12.33
C ASN A 75 -8.26 17.09 -12.20
N PRO A 76 -7.70 16.44 -13.23
CA PRO A 76 -7.53 14.98 -13.24
C PRO A 76 -6.48 14.51 -12.22
N ASN A 77 -5.55 15.37 -11.82
CA ASN A 77 -4.40 14.99 -10.99
C ASN A 77 -4.76 14.74 -9.53
N TYR A 78 -5.96 15.09 -9.06
CA TYR A 78 -6.45 14.65 -7.75
C TYR A 78 -6.52 13.12 -7.62
N GLN A 79 -6.53 12.38 -8.74
CA GLN A 79 -6.42 10.92 -8.72
C GLN A 79 -5.13 10.42 -8.05
N TYR A 80 -4.02 11.17 -8.17
CA TYR A 80 -2.75 10.84 -7.52
C TYR A 80 -2.78 11.22 -6.04
N VAL A 81 -3.39 12.34 -5.68
CA VAL A 81 -3.58 12.75 -4.28
C VAL A 81 -4.43 11.72 -3.54
N ALA A 82 -5.58 11.33 -4.10
CA ALA A 82 -6.44 10.31 -3.53
C ALA A 82 -5.72 8.94 -3.40
N ALA A 83 -4.89 8.58 -4.40
CA ALA A 83 -4.07 7.37 -4.36
C ALA A 83 -3.03 7.42 -3.24
N ARG A 84 -2.33 8.53 -3.06
CA ARG A 84 -1.31 8.68 -2.00
C ARG A 84 -1.95 8.65 -0.60
N LEU A 85 -3.08 9.31 -0.40
CA LEU A 85 -3.83 9.22 0.86
C LEU A 85 -4.28 7.79 1.15
N LEU A 86 -4.74 7.06 0.13
CA LEU A 86 -5.09 5.64 0.24
C LEU A 86 -3.86 4.77 0.55
N LEU A 87 -2.72 5.05 -0.07
CA LEU A 87 -1.46 4.37 0.19
C LEU A 87 -1.00 4.57 1.64
N TYR A 88 -1.14 5.78 2.19
CA TYR A 88 -0.82 6.07 3.59
C TYR A 88 -1.71 5.27 4.55
N SER A 89 -3.01 5.14 4.24
CA SER A 89 -3.92 4.28 5.01
C SER A 89 -3.47 2.82 4.97
N LEU A 90 -3.13 2.31 3.78
CA LEU A 90 -2.62 0.95 3.59
C LEU A 90 -1.32 0.71 4.39
N ARG A 91 -0.34 1.62 4.29
CA ARG A 91 0.93 1.50 5.03
C ARG A 91 0.70 1.47 6.55
N LYS A 92 -0.16 2.33 7.08
CA LYS A 92 -0.55 2.28 8.50
C LYS A 92 -1.20 0.96 8.89
N GLN A 93 -2.03 0.38 8.02
CA GLN A 93 -2.67 -0.91 8.27
C GLN A 93 -1.67 -2.06 8.29
N VAL A 94 -0.77 -2.13 7.30
CA VAL A 94 0.15 -3.26 7.09
C VAL A 94 1.37 -3.21 8.01
N ILE A 95 1.97 -2.02 8.16
CA ILE A 95 3.25 -1.82 8.86
C ILE A 95 3.16 -0.92 10.09
N GLY A 96 2.01 -0.32 10.37
CA GLY A 96 1.76 0.55 11.52
C GLY A 96 2.31 1.98 11.38
N ARG A 97 2.93 2.33 10.26
CA ARG A 97 3.57 3.63 10.01
C ARG A 97 3.53 4.00 8.54
N LEU A 98 3.83 5.27 8.20
CA LEU A 98 3.82 5.77 6.82
C LEU A 98 5.13 5.48 6.09
N TRP A 99 6.23 5.61 6.81
CA TRP A 99 7.60 5.50 6.36
C TRP A 99 8.30 4.40 7.14
N ASP A 100 9.55 4.12 6.82
CA ASP A 100 10.39 3.16 7.52
C ASP A 100 9.81 1.73 7.46
N HIS A 101 9.77 1.19 6.25
CA HIS A 101 9.30 -0.17 5.99
C HIS A 101 10.16 -1.21 6.72
N PRO A 102 9.58 -2.29 7.24
CA PRO A 102 10.37 -3.39 7.79
C PRO A 102 11.21 -4.02 6.70
N HIS A 103 12.37 -4.57 7.06
CA HIS A 103 13.18 -5.33 6.12
C HIS A 103 12.35 -6.47 5.50
N ILE A 104 12.46 -6.67 4.17
CA ILE A 104 11.64 -7.64 3.42
C ILE A 104 11.70 -9.06 4.01
N TYR A 105 12.85 -9.49 4.54
CA TYR A 105 12.97 -10.80 5.19
C TYR A 105 12.05 -10.93 6.40
N ASP A 106 12.00 -9.92 7.25
CA ASP A 106 11.19 -9.94 8.47
C ASP A 106 9.70 -9.88 8.12
N HIS A 107 9.35 -9.13 7.08
CA HIS A 107 8.01 -9.11 6.51
C HIS A 107 7.60 -10.51 5.99
N VAL A 108 8.43 -11.14 5.16
CA VAL A 108 8.16 -12.48 4.61
C VAL A 108 8.05 -13.52 5.71
N LYS A 109 8.96 -13.50 6.69
CA LYS A 109 8.91 -14.42 7.84
C LYS A 109 7.60 -14.27 8.62
N LYS A 110 7.16 -13.03 8.87
CA LYS A 110 5.87 -12.76 9.54
C LYS A 110 4.70 -13.29 8.71
N ALA A 111 4.70 -13.07 7.40
CA ALA A 111 3.64 -13.52 6.50
C ALA A 111 3.58 -15.06 6.35
N VAL A 112 4.74 -15.74 6.30
CA VAL A 112 4.82 -17.19 6.31
C VAL A 112 4.32 -17.76 7.64
N ASN A 113 4.72 -17.19 8.77
CA ASN A 113 4.25 -17.62 10.10
C ASN A 113 2.71 -17.44 10.27
N LYS A 114 2.12 -16.49 9.58
CA LYS A 114 0.65 -16.30 9.52
C LYS A 114 -0.04 -17.24 8.50
N GLY A 115 0.73 -18.03 7.74
CA GLY A 115 0.19 -18.93 6.71
C GLY A 115 -0.36 -18.22 5.46
N VAL A 116 -0.04 -16.93 5.27
CA VAL A 116 -0.51 -16.14 4.12
C VAL A 116 0.49 -16.13 2.96
N TYR A 117 1.78 -16.37 3.22
CA TYR A 117 2.80 -16.63 2.20
C TYR A 117 3.24 -18.10 2.22
N ASP A 118 3.65 -18.62 1.06
CA ASP A 118 4.22 -19.94 0.91
C ASP A 118 5.59 -20.03 1.62
N GLU A 119 5.76 -21.04 2.48
CA GLU A 119 7.01 -21.31 3.20
C GLU A 119 8.20 -21.58 2.26
N ALA A 120 7.93 -22.00 1.03
CA ALA A 120 8.94 -22.20 -0.01
C ALA A 120 9.79 -20.94 -0.23
N LEU A 121 9.28 -19.75 0.00
CA LEU A 121 10.04 -18.50 -0.10
C LEU A 121 11.25 -18.48 0.86
N LEU A 122 11.06 -18.96 2.10
CA LEU A 122 12.15 -19.00 3.09
C LEU A 122 13.09 -20.19 2.88
N SER A 123 12.65 -21.26 2.24
CA SER A 123 13.50 -22.43 1.93
C SER A 123 14.34 -22.24 0.66
N LYS A 124 13.81 -21.51 -0.35
CA LYS A 124 14.47 -21.29 -1.64
C LYS A 124 15.48 -20.14 -1.60
N TYR A 125 15.28 -19.12 -0.75
CA TYR A 125 16.12 -17.94 -0.63
C TYR A 125 16.78 -17.84 0.73
N GLN A 126 18.07 -17.50 0.74
CA GLN A 126 18.84 -17.25 1.97
C GLN A 126 18.67 -15.77 2.41
N ARG A 127 18.99 -15.45 3.66
CA ARG A 127 18.95 -14.07 4.18
C ARG A 127 19.65 -13.07 3.24
N LYS A 128 20.85 -13.41 2.76
CA LYS A 128 21.60 -12.56 1.81
C LYS A 128 20.86 -12.28 0.49
N ASP A 129 19.96 -13.17 0.05
CA ASP A 129 19.15 -12.95 -1.15
C ASP A 129 18.06 -11.91 -0.85
N PHE A 130 17.45 -11.95 0.34
CA PHE A 130 16.51 -10.94 0.82
C PHE A 130 17.20 -9.58 1.03
N ASP A 131 18.43 -9.56 1.53
CA ASP A 131 19.20 -8.31 1.67
C ASP A 131 19.43 -7.65 0.28
N ARG A 132 19.64 -8.45 -0.76
CA ARG A 132 19.72 -7.94 -2.15
C ARG A 132 18.37 -7.45 -2.67
N MET A 133 17.28 -8.17 -2.38
CA MET A 133 15.92 -7.77 -2.74
C MET A 133 15.54 -6.45 -2.07
N GLU A 134 15.87 -6.29 -0.78
CA GLU A 134 15.67 -5.05 -0.02
C GLU A 134 16.30 -3.85 -0.73
N ASN A 135 17.56 -3.98 -1.16
CA ASN A 135 18.27 -2.93 -1.87
C ASN A 135 17.68 -2.59 -3.26
N TRP A 136 16.81 -3.43 -3.81
CA TRP A 136 16.16 -3.20 -5.10
C TRP A 136 14.75 -2.64 -4.97
N ILE A 137 14.11 -2.85 -3.81
CA ILE A 137 12.77 -2.35 -3.57
C ILE A 137 12.79 -0.82 -3.55
N ASN A 138 11.91 -0.23 -4.37
CA ASN A 138 11.69 1.21 -4.39
C ASN A 138 10.23 1.51 -4.07
N HIS A 139 9.95 1.88 -2.82
CA HIS A 139 8.60 2.17 -2.33
C HIS A 139 8.01 3.47 -2.91
N GLU A 140 8.82 4.34 -3.52
CA GLU A 140 8.34 5.56 -4.18
C GLU A 140 7.60 5.26 -5.48
N ARG A 141 7.84 4.08 -6.08
CA ARG A 141 7.08 3.63 -7.26
C ARG A 141 5.57 3.54 -6.97
N ASP A 142 5.17 3.38 -5.71
CA ASP A 142 3.76 3.38 -5.31
C ASP A 142 3.08 4.74 -5.54
N TYR A 143 3.83 5.84 -5.61
CA TYR A 143 3.28 7.18 -5.89
C TYR A 143 2.85 7.39 -7.35
N THR A 144 3.16 6.44 -8.24
CA THR A 144 2.71 6.48 -9.63
C THR A 144 1.33 5.86 -9.85
N PHE A 145 0.75 5.23 -8.83
CA PHE A 145 -0.60 4.71 -8.93
C PHE A 145 -1.64 5.81 -9.06
N THR A 146 -2.62 5.58 -9.91
CA THR A 146 -3.89 6.30 -9.87
C THR A 146 -4.77 5.74 -8.74
N TYR A 147 -5.76 6.51 -8.28
CA TYR A 147 -6.68 6.05 -7.24
C TYR A 147 -7.39 4.73 -7.59
N ALA A 148 -7.96 4.65 -8.80
CA ALA A 148 -8.62 3.45 -9.26
C ALA A 148 -7.65 2.25 -9.38
N GLY A 149 -6.42 2.50 -9.85
CA GLY A 149 -5.39 1.47 -9.95
C GLY A 149 -4.98 0.92 -8.59
N LEU A 150 -4.72 1.77 -7.62
CA LEU A 150 -4.36 1.34 -6.26
C LEU A 150 -5.52 0.62 -5.56
N ARG A 151 -6.77 1.11 -5.72
CA ARG A 151 -7.97 0.41 -5.22
C ARG A 151 -8.05 -1.00 -5.78
N GLN A 152 -7.86 -1.16 -7.08
CA GLN A 152 -7.87 -2.48 -7.72
C GLN A 152 -6.77 -3.39 -7.17
N VAL A 153 -5.56 -2.87 -6.95
CA VAL A 153 -4.46 -3.64 -6.36
C VAL A 153 -4.82 -4.10 -4.95
N ILE A 154 -5.33 -3.20 -4.10
CA ILE A 154 -5.72 -3.53 -2.72
C ILE A 154 -6.84 -4.56 -2.72
N ASP A 155 -7.90 -4.31 -3.47
CA ASP A 155 -9.15 -5.11 -3.39
C ASP A 155 -9.01 -6.50 -4.01
N LYS A 156 -8.11 -6.66 -5.00
CA LYS A 156 -8.02 -7.91 -5.79
C LYS A 156 -6.71 -8.67 -5.63
N TYR A 157 -5.59 -7.98 -5.43
CA TYR A 157 -4.27 -8.58 -5.62
C TYR A 157 -3.43 -8.69 -4.36
N LEU A 158 -3.53 -7.73 -3.43
CA LEU A 158 -2.82 -7.84 -2.16
C LEU A 158 -3.34 -9.03 -1.35
N VAL A 159 -2.43 -9.74 -0.72
CA VAL A 159 -2.78 -10.84 0.21
C VAL A 159 -3.49 -10.24 1.41
N GLN A 160 -4.69 -10.74 1.66
CA GLN A 160 -5.57 -10.26 2.74
C GLN A 160 -6.43 -11.39 3.31
N ASP A 161 -6.81 -11.26 4.56
CA ASP A 161 -7.88 -12.04 5.16
C ASP A 161 -9.22 -11.39 4.77
N ARG A 162 -9.96 -12.06 3.88
CA ARG A 162 -11.23 -11.54 3.36
C ARG A 162 -12.36 -11.59 4.38
N SER A 163 -12.18 -12.27 5.52
CA SER A 163 -13.21 -12.36 6.57
C SER A 163 -13.25 -11.08 7.41
N ASN A 164 -12.13 -10.40 7.56
CA ASN A 164 -11.98 -9.21 8.39
C ASN A 164 -11.35 -8.00 7.67
N GLY A 165 -10.90 -8.17 6.41
CA GLY A 165 -10.27 -7.12 5.62
C GLY A 165 -8.82 -6.80 6.01
N GLU A 166 -8.16 -7.64 6.84
CA GLU A 166 -6.75 -7.44 7.19
C GLU A 166 -5.86 -7.67 5.96
N VAL A 167 -5.12 -6.64 5.54
CA VAL A 167 -4.15 -6.71 4.44
C VAL A 167 -2.77 -6.95 5.01
N PHE A 168 -1.99 -7.82 4.37
CA PHE A 168 -0.70 -8.29 4.89
C PHE A 168 0.52 -7.75 4.17
N GLU A 169 0.37 -7.05 3.05
CA GLU A 169 1.48 -6.57 2.24
C GLU A 169 1.20 -5.21 1.59
N THR A 170 2.27 -4.53 1.19
CA THR A 170 2.22 -3.32 0.35
C THR A 170 2.50 -3.68 -1.11
N PRO A 171 2.19 -2.80 -2.10
CA PRO A 171 2.38 -3.14 -3.51
C PRO A 171 3.81 -3.52 -3.86
N GLN A 172 4.84 -2.84 -3.33
CA GLN A 172 6.22 -3.17 -3.66
C GLN A 172 6.66 -4.52 -3.07
N PHE A 173 6.19 -4.88 -1.88
CA PHE A 173 6.40 -6.22 -1.33
C PHE A 173 5.70 -7.29 -2.16
N MET A 174 4.46 -7.03 -2.59
CA MET A 174 3.74 -7.91 -3.53
C MET A 174 4.56 -8.16 -4.78
N TYR A 175 5.00 -7.11 -5.48
CA TYR A 175 5.76 -7.24 -6.73
C TYR A 175 7.08 -7.99 -6.54
N MET A 176 7.81 -7.70 -5.48
CA MET A 176 9.06 -8.40 -5.19
C MET A 176 8.83 -9.88 -4.91
N MET A 177 7.79 -10.23 -4.14
CA MET A 177 7.50 -11.62 -3.82
C MET A 177 6.93 -12.40 -5.02
N ILE A 178 6.17 -11.75 -5.90
CA ILE A 178 5.79 -12.35 -7.19
C ILE A 178 7.04 -12.70 -7.99
N ALA A 179 7.96 -11.75 -8.14
CA ALA A 179 9.20 -11.97 -8.87
C ALA A 179 10.05 -13.10 -8.25
N ALA A 180 10.21 -13.09 -6.94
CA ALA A 180 10.93 -14.14 -6.22
C ALA A 180 10.29 -15.51 -6.44
N THR A 181 8.98 -15.62 -6.35
CA THR A 181 8.29 -16.91 -6.49
C THR A 181 8.38 -17.46 -7.91
N VAL A 182 8.18 -16.61 -8.93
CA VAL A 182 8.25 -17.02 -10.34
C VAL A 182 9.62 -17.62 -10.71
N PHE A 183 10.69 -17.10 -10.15
CA PHE A 183 12.06 -17.55 -10.45
C PHE A 183 12.68 -18.44 -9.36
N ALA A 184 11.90 -18.90 -8.37
CA ALA A 184 12.42 -19.69 -7.24
C ALA A 184 13.15 -20.97 -7.65
N ASP A 185 12.73 -21.62 -8.73
CA ASP A 185 13.30 -22.88 -9.24
C ASP A 185 14.36 -22.68 -10.35
N TYR A 186 14.68 -21.45 -10.69
CA TYR A 186 15.79 -21.14 -11.60
C TYR A 186 17.16 -21.43 -10.95
N PRO A 187 18.20 -21.72 -11.77
CA PRO A 187 19.56 -21.93 -11.27
C PRO A 187 20.01 -20.77 -10.37
N LYS A 188 20.56 -21.08 -9.19
CA LYS A 188 20.93 -20.10 -8.15
C LYS A 188 21.77 -18.94 -8.67
N GLU A 189 22.66 -19.21 -9.63
CA GLU A 189 23.59 -18.24 -10.21
C GLU A 189 22.89 -17.17 -11.04
N LYS A 190 21.72 -17.51 -11.61
CA LYS A 190 20.99 -16.63 -12.56
C LYS A 190 19.71 -16.06 -11.97
N ARG A 191 19.04 -16.78 -11.04
CA ARG A 191 17.70 -16.43 -10.59
C ARG A 191 17.58 -15.00 -10.04
N MET A 192 18.57 -14.54 -9.29
CA MET A 192 18.53 -13.19 -8.73
C MET A 192 18.55 -12.09 -9.79
N THR A 193 19.23 -12.33 -10.92
CA THR A 193 19.20 -11.42 -12.07
C THR A 193 17.79 -11.35 -12.69
N TYR A 194 17.11 -12.49 -12.81
CA TYR A 194 15.75 -12.53 -13.33
C TYR A 194 14.75 -11.94 -12.34
N VAL A 195 14.88 -12.21 -11.04
CA VAL A 195 14.05 -11.61 -9.99
C VAL A 195 14.11 -10.08 -10.08
N LYS A 196 15.31 -9.48 -10.15
CA LYS A 196 15.46 -8.04 -10.28
C LYS A 196 14.80 -7.49 -11.56
N LYS A 197 15.12 -8.10 -12.72
CA LYS A 197 14.56 -7.66 -14.00
C LYS A 197 13.04 -7.72 -14.02
N TYR A 198 12.47 -8.79 -13.49
CA TYR A 198 11.02 -8.98 -13.46
C TYR A 198 10.34 -8.02 -12.49
N TYR A 199 10.90 -7.86 -11.27
CA TYR A 199 10.44 -6.85 -10.33
C TYR A 199 10.43 -5.45 -10.96
N ASP A 200 11.53 -5.05 -11.60
CA ASP A 200 11.61 -3.74 -12.26
C ASP A 200 10.57 -3.59 -13.38
N ALA A 201 10.30 -4.65 -14.13
CA ALA A 201 9.35 -4.61 -15.22
C ALA A 201 7.89 -4.49 -14.74
N ILE A 202 7.50 -5.26 -13.71
CA ILE A 202 6.11 -5.27 -13.22
C ILE A 202 5.82 -4.06 -12.32
N SER A 203 6.77 -3.65 -11.46
CA SER A 203 6.58 -2.53 -10.54
C SER A 203 6.65 -1.15 -11.20
N GLN A 204 7.18 -1.08 -12.44
CA GLN A 204 7.16 0.11 -13.28
C GLN A 204 6.09 0.05 -14.38
N PHE A 205 5.15 -0.89 -14.29
CA PHE A 205 4.06 -1.09 -15.25
C PHE A 205 4.50 -1.29 -16.70
N LYS A 206 5.74 -1.77 -16.95
CA LYS A 206 6.26 -2.05 -18.30
C LYS A 206 5.63 -3.30 -18.90
N ILE A 207 5.17 -4.22 -18.05
CA ILE A 207 4.45 -5.43 -18.43
C ILE A 207 3.27 -5.65 -17.50
N ASN A 208 2.20 -6.20 -18.05
CA ASN A 208 1.06 -6.70 -17.29
C ASN A 208 1.22 -8.19 -17.05
N ILE A 209 0.77 -8.64 -15.88
CA ILE A 209 0.75 -10.06 -15.51
C ILE A 209 -0.68 -10.50 -15.19
N PRO A 210 -1.03 -11.78 -15.46
CA PRO A 210 -2.40 -12.26 -15.27
C PRO A 210 -2.83 -12.20 -13.80
N THR A 211 -4.11 -11.92 -13.58
CA THR A 211 -4.75 -11.85 -12.25
C THR A 211 -4.38 -13.02 -11.33
N PRO A 212 -4.41 -14.31 -11.75
CA PRO A 212 -4.07 -15.41 -10.86
C PRO A 212 -2.63 -15.37 -10.34
N VAL A 213 -1.69 -14.91 -11.18
CA VAL A 213 -0.28 -14.74 -10.78
C VAL A 213 -0.16 -13.59 -9.79
N MET A 214 -0.82 -12.46 -10.05
CA MET A 214 -0.82 -11.32 -9.12
C MET A 214 -1.43 -11.65 -7.77
N ALA A 215 -2.53 -12.39 -7.74
CA ALA A 215 -3.25 -12.69 -6.52
C ALA A 215 -2.65 -13.87 -5.74
N GLY A 216 -2.16 -14.93 -6.42
CA GLY A 216 -1.97 -16.24 -5.82
C GLY A 216 -0.57 -16.81 -5.79
N VAL A 217 0.37 -16.41 -6.67
CA VAL A 217 1.62 -17.14 -6.88
C VAL A 217 2.48 -17.31 -5.61
N ARG A 218 2.48 -16.28 -4.72
CA ARG A 218 3.25 -16.27 -3.47
C ARG A 218 2.49 -16.84 -2.27
N THR A 219 1.25 -17.28 -2.47
CA THR A 219 0.40 -17.85 -1.41
C THR A 219 0.45 -19.37 -1.40
N PRO A 220 0.10 -20.05 -0.29
CA PRO A 220 0.04 -21.50 -0.24
C PRO A 220 -1.02 -22.12 -1.16
N LEU A 221 -2.05 -21.36 -1.53
CA LEU A 221 -3.20 -21.86 -2.29
C LEU A 221 -2.84 -22.27 -3.72
N LYS A 222 -1.87 -21.61 -4.35
CA LYS A 222 -1.34 -21.91 -5.70
C LYS A 222 -2.45 -22.15 -6.75
N GLN A 223 -3.55 -21.42 -6.65
CA GLN A 223 -4.66 -21.50 -7.61
C GLN A 223 -4.44 -20.49 -8.72
N TYR A 224 -4.30 -20.97 -9.95
CA TYR A 224 -3.97 -20.16 -11.12
C TYR A 224 -5.09 -20.19 -12.18
N ALA A 225 -6.30 -20.60 -11.81
CA ALA A 225 -7.44 -20.56 -12.72
C ALA A 225 -7.89 -19.12 -12.96
N SER A 226 -8.02 -18.77 -14.24
CA SER A 226 -8.62 -17.52 -14.69
C SER A 226 -9.75 -17.87 -15.66
N CYS A 227 -10.89 -17.18 -15.51
CA CYS A 227 -11.97 -17.25 -16.49
C CYS A 227 -11.65 -16.38 -17.70
#